data_d0a57f092e277fbc82353b54a7297ae0
#
_entry.id   d0a57f092e277fbc82353b54a7297ae0
#
_cell.length_a   1.000
_cell.length_b   1.000
_cell.length_c   1.000
_cell.angle_alpha   90.00
_cell.angle_beta   90.00
_cell.angle_gamma   90.00
#
_symmetry.space_group_name_H-M   'P 1'
#
loop_
_entity.id
_entity.type
_entity.pdbx_description
1 polymer ?
#
loop_
_entity_poly.entity_id
_entity_poly.type
_entity_poly.pdbx_seq_one_letter_code
_entity_poly.pdbx_strand_id
1 'polypeptide(L)'
;ELHLVHEYNCKKQEEKEAMRAAREEEREQAKLQKEIEEARKSITKEKKHYENAKEKFIQQLEKCSTNEEKNDIQLKINEIDEKLAEIKKNLENIDYREANKRAGYVYVISNIGSFGEGIYKIGMTRRLEPMDRVDELGDASVPFKFDVHAMIFSDDAPALENALHKAFDDRKVNMINGRKEFFKVSLKEIEEVVKANHEKLIEFNEVPDAEQYRETCKIKF
;
A
#
# COMPACT_ATOMS: atom_id res chain seq x y z
N GLU A 1 45.22 -3.52 17.57
CA GLU A 1 44.52 -4.81 17.37
C GLU A 1 43.01 -4.71 17.65
N LEU A 2 42.60 -4.22 18.83
CA LEU A 2 41.17 -4.07 19.19
C LEU A 2 40.36 -3.21 18.20
N HIS A 3 40.92 -2.12 17.67
CA HIS A 3 40.28 -1.26 16.70
C HIS A 3 40.06 -1.97 15.35
N LEU A 4 41.04 -2.73 14.88
CA LEU A 4 40.92 -3.52 13.64
C LEU A 4 39.88 -4.64 13.74
N VAL A 5 39.79 -5.30 14.91
CA VAL A 5 38.75 -6.32 15.17
C VAL A 5 37.37 -5.68 15.20
N HIS A 6 37.24 -4.48 15.77
CA HIS A 6 35.98 -3.75 15.80
C HIS A 6 35.54 -3.35 14.37
N GLU A 7 36.44 -2.74 13.59
CA GLU A 7 36.17 -2.39 12.18
C GLU A 7 35.79 -3.61 11.33
N TYR A 8 36.49 -4.74 11.52
CA TYR A 8 36.15 -5.98 10.82
C TYR A 8 34.74 -6.47 11.19
N ASN A 9 34.39 -6.45 12.48
CA ASN A 9 33.07 -6.87 12.93
C ASN A 9 31.97 -5.93 12.42
N CYS A 10 32.21 -4.62 12.39
CA CYS A 10 31.27 -3.65 11.82
C CYS A 10 31.04 -3.92 10.33
N LYS A 11 32.08 -4.07 9.53
CA LYS A 11 31.95 -4.41 8.09
C LYS A 11 31.20 -5.72 7.87
N LYS A 12 31.53 -6.75 8.64
CA LYS A 12 30.84 -8.04 8.56
C LYS A 12 29.35 -7.94 8.94
N GLN A 13 29.03 -7.06 9.88
CA GLN A 13 27.64 -6.77 10.25
C GLN A 13 26.93 -6.04 9.11
N GLU A 14 27.54 -5.01 8.53
CA GLU A 14 27.01 -4.27 7.38
C GLU A 14 26.77 -5.17 6.17
N GLU A 15 27.72 -6.07 5.85
CA GLU A 15 27.55 -7.05 4.76
C GLU A 15 26.37 -7.99 5.01
N LYS A 16 26.23 -8.52 6.24
CA LYS A 16 25.08 -9.36 6.59
C LYS A 16 23.75 -8.62 6.48
N GLU A 17 23.76 -7.37 6.88
CA GLU A 17 22.57 -6.52 6.81
C GLU A 17 22.21 -6.18 5.37
N ALA A 18 23.21 -5.90 4.53
CA ALA A 18 23.00 -5.67 3.10
C ALA A 18 22.43 -6.93 2.41
N MET A 19 22.99 -8.11 2.73
CA MET A 19 22.46 -9.37 2.19
C MET A 19 21.03 -9.67 2.64
N ARG A 20 20.69 -9.36 3.89
CA ARG A 20 19.30 -9.51 4.38
C ARG A 20 18.35 -8.55 3.68
N ALA A 21 18.76 -7.29 3.50
CA ALA A 21 17.97 -6.30 2.78
C ALA A 21 17.73 -6.71 1.33
N ALA A 22 18.76 -7.17 0.62
CA ALA A 22 18.63 -7.66 -0.74
C ALA A 22 17.66 -8.85 -0.86
N ARG A 23 17.75 -9.81 0.08
CA ARG A 23 16.80 -10.94 0.11
C ARG A 23 15.37 -10.53 0.44
N GLU A 24 15.19 -9.53 1.29
CA GLU A 24 13.86 -9.00 1.63
C GLU A 24 13.27 -8.28 0.42
N GLU A 25 14.07 -7.47 -0.26
CA GLU A 25 13.65 -6.81 -1.50
C GLU A 25 13.28 -7.81 -2.61
N GLU A 26 14.08 -8.86 -2.80
CA GLU A 26 13.78 -9.93 -3.76
C GLU A 26 12.46 -10.65 -3.43
N ARG A 27 12.21 -10.92 -2.15
CA ARG A 27 10.95 -11.52 -1.68
C ARG A 27 9.75 -10.62 -1.93
N GLU A 28 9.87 -9.33 -1.65
CA GLU A 28 8.79 -8.37 -1.90
C GLU A 28 8.54 -8.20 -3.41
N GLN A 29 9.59 -8.20 -4.24
CA GLN A 29 9.43 -8.21 -5.69
C GLN A 29 8.74 -9.48 -6.20
N ALA A 30 9.10 -10.64 -5.69
CA ALA A 30 8.48 -11.91 -6.04
C ALA A 30 7.00 -11.97 -5.62
N LYS A 31 6.66 -11.41 -4.45
CA LYS A 31 5.26 -11.29 -4.00
C LYS A 31 4.47 -10.37 -4.93
N LEU A 32 4.99 -9.18 -5.24
CA LEU A 32 4.35 -8.24 -6.15
C LEU A 32 4.10 -8.88 -7.53
N GLN A 33 5.09 -9.59 -8.08
CA GLN A 33 4.94 -10.25 -9.36
C GLN A 33 3.82 -11.30 -9.34
N LYS A 34 3.71 -12.04 -8.25
CA LYS A 34 2.66 -13.03 -8.05
C LYS A 34 1.28 -12.36 -7.93
N GLU A 35 1.18 -11.28 -7.15
CA GLU A 35 -0.05 -10.49 -7.02
C GLU A 35 -0.51 -9.94 -8.38
N ILE A 36 0.42 -9.38 -9.17
CA ILE A 36 0.14 -8.89 -10.53
C ILE A 36 -0.39 -10.02 -11.42
N GLU A 37 0.24 -11.18 -11.39
CA GLU A 37 -0.18 -12.32 -12.21
C GLU A 37 -1.57 -12.85 -11.81
N GLU A 38 -1.84 -12.96 -10.51
CA GLU A 38 -3.14 -13.38 -9.98
C GLU A 38 -4.24 -12.35 -10.30
N ALA A 39 -3.97 -11.05 -10.08
CA ALA A 39 -4.89 -9.98 -10.40
C ALA A 39 -5.21 -9.95 -11.91
N ARG A 40 -4.20 -10.07 -12.77
CA ARG A 40 -4.36 -10.10 -14.22
C ARG A 40 -5.20 -11.30 -14.67
N LYS A 41 -4.99 -12.49 -14.09
CA LYS A 41 -5.82 -13.68 -14.35
C LYS A 41 -7.27 -13.47 -13.94
N SER A 42 -7.51 -12.89 -12.76
CA SER A 42 -8.86 -12.61 -12.26
C SER A 42 -9.59 -11.61 -13.16
N ILE A 43 -8.96 -10.47 -13.44
CA ILE A 43 -9.53 -9.41 -14.26
C ILE A 43 -9.79 -9.90 -15.71
N THR A 44 -8.91 -10.72 -16.27
CA THR A 44 -9.11 -11.28 -17.61
C THR A 44 -10.31 -12.23 -17.66
N LYS A 45 -10.54 -13.02 -16.59
CA LYS A 45 -11.74 -13.88 -16.49
C LYS A 45 -13.02 -13.04 -16.38
N GLU A 46 -12.97 -11.99 -15.56
CA GLU A 46 -14.10 -11.07 -15.38
C GLU A 46 -14.43 -10.35 -16.69
N LYS A 47 -13.41 -9.82 -17.39
CA LYS A 47 -13.56 -9.22 -18.71
C LYS A 47 -14.29 -10.13 -19.68
N LYS A 48 -13.83 -11.38 -19.79
CA LYS A 48 -14.45 -12.38 -20.67
C LYS A 48 -15.91 -12.68 -20.29
N HIS A 49 -16.22 -12.69 -18.99
CA HIS A 49 -17.59 -12.86 -18.51
C HIS A 49 -18.50 -11.72 -18.98
N TYR A 50 -18.07 -10.46 -18.82
CA TYR A 50 -18.83 -9.29 -19.29
C TYR A 50 -18.94 -9.22 -20.81
N GLU A 51 -17.88 -9.52 -21.55
CA GLU A 51 -17.92 -9.60 -23.03
C GLU A 51 -18.94 -10.62 -23.50
N ASN A 52 -18.96 -11.84 -22.94
CA ASN A 52 -19.94 -12.85 -23.25
C ASN A 52 -21.38 -12.45 -22.87
N ALA A 53 -21.55 -11.76 -21.76
CA ALA A 53 -22.87 -11.21 -21.35
C ALA A 53 -23.36 -10.14 -22.34
N LYS A 54 -22.47 -9.23 -22.74
CA LYS A 54 -22.77 -8.19 -23.75
C LYS A 54 -23.22 -8.80 -25.06
N GLU A 55 -22.49 -9.81 -25.57
CA GLU A 55 -22.88 -10.50 -26.81
C GLU A 55 -24.29 -11.09 -26.73
N LYS A 56 -24.63 -11.72 -25.60
CA LYS A 56 -25.99 -12.28 -25.40
C LYS A 56 -27.06 -11.20 -25.40
N PHE A 57 -26.82 -10.05 -24.74
CA PHE A 57 -27.76 -8.96 -24.75
C PHE A 57 -27.90 -8.30 -26.12
N ILE A 58 -26.83 -8.19 -26.91
CA ILE A 58 -26.91 -7.74 -28.29
C ILE A 58 -27.76 -8.68 -29.14
N GLN A 59 -27.57 -9.99 -29.03
CA GLN A 59 -28.40 -10.97 -29.73
C GLN A 59 -29.87 -10.93 -29.29
N GLN A 60 -30.17 -10.62 -28.03
CA GLN A 60 -31.52 -10.42 -27.54
C GLN A 60 -32.13 -9.13 -28.11
N LEU A 61 -31.37 -8.05 -28.17
CA LEU A 61 -31.79 -6.76 -28.72
C LEU A 61 -32.27 -6.90 -30.18
N GLU A 62 -31.55 -7.72 -30.98
CA GLU A 62 -31.90 -7.99 -32.37
C GLU A 62 -33.23 -8.75 -32.52
N LYS A 63 -33.62 -9.55 -31.51
CA LYS A 63 -34.84 -10.36 -31.51
C LYS A 63 -36.03 -9.67 -30.87
N CYS A 64 -35.84 -8.57 -30.14
CA CYS A 64 -36.90 -7.84 -29.46
C CYS A 64 -37.79 -7.06 -30.41
N SER A 65 -39.09 -7.16 -30.20
CA SER A 65 -40.10 -6.47 -31.04
C SER A 65 -40.63 -5.21 -30.38
N THR A 66 -40.62 -5.06 -29.06
CA THR A 66 -41.17 -3.93 -28.32
C THR A 66 -40.10 -2.89 -27.98
N ASN A 67 -40.50 -1.60 -28.03
CA ASN A 67 -39.56 -0.52 -27.70
C ASN A 67 -39.16 -0.49 -26.23
N GLU A 68 -40.04 -0.90 -25.33
CA GLU A 68 -39.77 -0.96 -23.89
C GLU A 68 -38.69 -1.99 -23.58
N GLU A 69 -38.81 -3.22 -24.10
CA GLU A 69 -37.79 -4.27 -23.94
C GLU A 69 -36.42 -3.87 -24.52
N LYS A 70 -36.44 -3.17 -25.68
CA LYS A 70 -35.19 -2.65 -26.28
C LYS A 70 -34.50 -1.65 -25.38
N ASN A 71 -35.25 -0.74 -24.75
CA ASN A 71 -34.68 0.22 -23.82
C ASN A 71 -34.08 -0.44 -22.60
N ASP A 72 -34.74 -1.45 -22.01
CA ASP A 72 -34.24 -2.17 -20.85
C ASP A 72 -32.95 -2.94 -21.16
N ILE A 73 -32.91 -3.57 -22.33
CA ILE A 73 -31.69 -4.28 -22.77
C ILE A 73 -30.55 -3.30 -23.05
N GLN A 74 -30.86 -2.15 -23.66
CA GLN A 74 -29.86 -1.13 -23.91
C GLN A 74 -29.27 -0.55 -22.62
N LEU A 75 -30.06 -0.36 -21.57
CA LEU A 75 -29.56 0.03 -20.24
C LEU A 75 -28.58 -0.99 -19.68
N LYS A 76 -28.91 -2.29 -19.77
CA LYS A 76 -28.01 -3.37 -19.32
C LYS A 76 -26.71 -3.43 -20.12
N ILE A 77 -26.78 -3.17 -21.42
CA ILE A 77 -25.56 -3.08 -22.27
C ILE A 77 -24.69 -1.90 -21.82
N ASN A 78 -25.28 -0.73 -21.53
CA ASN A 78 -24.55 0.43 -21.06
C ASN A 78 -23.87 0.17 -19.69
N GLU A 79 -24.57 -0.48 -18.75
CA GLU A 79 -23.98 -0.87 -17.47
C GLU A 79 -22.76 -1.82 -17.64
N ILE A 80 -22.87 -2.77 -18.59
CA ILE A 80 -21.75 -3.67 -18.92
C ILE A 80 -20.59 -2.89 -19.54
N ASP A 81 -20.86 -1.92 -20.40
CA ASP A 81 -19.82 -1.09 -21.03
C ASP A 81 -19.08 -0.24 -19.98
N GLU A 82 -19.79 0.30 -19.01
CA GLU A 82 -19.16 0.98 -17.86
C GLU A 82 -18.24 0.05 -17.09
N LYS A 83 -18.68 -1.19 -16.82
CA LYS A 83 -17.86 -2.21 -16.16
C LYS A 83 -16.63 -2.62 -16.98
N LEU A 84 -16.79 -2.77 -18.29
CA LEU A 84 -15.66 -3.06 -19.18
C LEU A 84 -14.65 -1.91 -19.24
N ALA A 85 -15.13 -0.66 -19.18
CA ALA A 85 -14.26 0.51 -19.11
C ALA A 85 -13.47 0.57 -17.78
N GLU A 86 -14.11 0.24 -16.67
CA GLU A 86 -13.46 0.12 -15.36
C GLU A 86 -12.39 -0.98 -15.36
N ILE A 87 -12.72 -2.15 -15.90
CA ILE A 87 -11.79 -3.28 -16.06
C ILE A 87 -10.57 -2.90 -16.90
N LYS A 88 -10.80 -2.18 -17.99
CA LYS A 88 -9.70 -1.69 -18.85
C LYS A 88 -8.76 -0.77 -18.08
N LYS A 89 -9.32 0.17 -17.32
CA LYS A 89 -8.54 1.08 -16.46
C LYS A 89 -7.72 0.34 -15.41
N ASN A 90 -8.30 -0.71 -14.82
CA ASN A 90 -7.60 -1.55 -13.84
C ASN A 90 -6.44 -2.31 -14.47
N LEU A 91 -6.59 -2.83 -15.69
CA LEU A 91 -5.49 -3.46 -16.44
C LEU A 91 -4.38 -2.46 -16.77
N GLU A 92 -4.72 -1.26 -17.22
CA GLU A 92 -3.76 -0.19 -17.51
C GLU A 92 -2.96 0.19 -16.25
N ASN A 93 -3.60 0.24 -15.08
CA ASN A 93 -2.92 0.46 -13.81
C ASN A 93 -1.96 -0.66 -13.44
N ILE A 94 -2.34 -1.93 -13.66
CA ILE A 94 -1.47 -3.09 -13.43
C ILE A 94 -0.26 -3.04 -14.36
N ASP A 95 -0.48 -2.77 -15.65
CA ASP A 95 0.59 -2.66 -16.64
C ASP A 95 1.56 -1.52 -16.27
N TYR A 96 1.03 -0.38 -15.82
CA TYR A 96 1.84 0.72 -15.32
C TYR A 96 2.69 0.33 -14.11
N ARG A 97 2.12 -0.40 -13.14
CA ARG A 97 2.84 -0.86 -11.94
C ARG A 97 3.92 -1.90 -12.28
N GLU A 98 3.68 -2.77 -13.25
CA GLU A 98 4.65 -3.74 -13.74
C GLU A 98 5.82 -3.05 -14.45
N ALA A 99 5.53 -2.04 -15.26
CA ALA A 99 6.55 -1.25 -15.97
C ALA A 99 7.35 -0.35 -15.05
N ASN A 100 6.71 0.27 -14.04
CA ASN A 100 7.36 1.18 -13.09
C ASN A 100 7.64 0.48 -11.75
N LYS A 101 8.80 -0.15 -11.65
CA LYS A 101 9.25 -0.85 -10.43
C LYS A 101 9.47 0.05 -9.21
N ARG A 102 9.52 1.37 -9.39
CA ARG A 102 9.66 2.35 -8.29
C ARG A 102 8.31 2.85 -7.78
N ALA A 103 7.23 2.66 -8.54
CA ALA A 103 5.90 3.04 -8.10
C ALA A 103 5.43 2.19 -6.92
N GLY A 104 4.81 2.85 -5.93
CA GLY A 104 4.33 2.18 -4.73
C GLY A 104 3.57 3.13 -3.83
N TYR A 105 3.30 2.66 -2.62
CA TYR A 105 2.66 3.43 -1.57
C TYR A 105 3.62 3.69 -0.43
N VAL A 106 3.67 4.92 0.05
CA VAL A 106 4.29 5.28 1.33
C VAL A 106 3.16 5.36 2.35
N TYR A 107 3.29 4.63 3.44
CA TYR A 107 2.31 4.62 4.52
C TYR A 107 2.85 5.31 5.76
N VAL A 108 1.95 6.01 6.46
CA VAL A 108 2.17 6.58 7.78
C VAL A 108 1.18 5.93 8.73
N ILE A 109 1.69 5.13 9.66
CA ILE A 109 0.88 4.34 10.59
C ILE A 109 1.31 4.55 12.03
N SER A 110 0.38 4.41 12.97
CA SER A 110 0.66 4.43 14.40
C SER A 110 0.06 3.22 15.11
N ASN A 111 0.51 2.99 16.34
CA ASN A 111 -0.09 2.01 17.23
C ASN A 111 0.04 2.53 18.67
N ILE A 112 -0.97 3.32 19.08
CA ILE A 112 -0.97 4.01 20.37
C ILE A 112 -0.89 3.01 21.53
N GLY A 113 -1.59 1.89 21.42
CA GLY A 113 -1.61 0.87 22.48
C GLY A 113 -0.27 0.16 22.67
N SER A 114 0.59 0.11 21.63
CA SER A 114 1.89 -0.56 21.70
C SER A 114 3.06 0.41 21.95
N PHE A 115 3.01 1.61 21.39
CA PHE A 115 4.15 2.53 21.36
C PHE A 115 3.86 3.90 22.03
N GLY A 116 2.59 4.18 22.36
CA GLY A 116 2.16 5.47 22.87
C GLY A 116 1.87 6.49 21.77
N GLU A 117 1.46 7.69 22.18
CA GLU A 117 1.11 8.78 21.28
C GLU A 117 2.35 9.44 20.66
N GLY A 118 2.18 10.00 19.45
CA GLY A 118 3.23 10.74 18.76
C GLY A 118 4.35 9.89 18.18
N ILE A 119 4.18 8.57 18.12
CA ILE A 119 5.12 7.65 17.49
C ILE A 119 4.49 7.09 16.22
N TYR A 120 5.10 7.40 15.08
CA TYR A 120 4.64 6.96 13.77
C TYR A 120 5.69 6.09 13.09
N LYS A 121 5.23 5.04 12.43
CA LYS A 121 6.04 4.29 11.48
C LYS A 121 5.79 4.83 10.09
N ILE A 122 6.88 5.14 9.39
CA ILE A 122 6.87 5.55 7.99
C ILE A 122 7.61 4.46 7.21
N GLY A 123 6.95 3.93 6.19
CA GLY A 123 7.53 2.90 5.35
C GLY A 123 6.84 2.84 4.00
N MET A 124 7.34 2.02 3.09
CA MET A 124 6.75 1.85 1.77
C MET A 124 6.34 0.41 1.48
N THR A 125 5.47 0.25 0.50
CA THR A 125 5.14 -1.03 -0.10
C THR A 125 4.90 -0.90 -1.60
N ARG A 126 5.28 -1.92 -2.36
CA ARG A 126 5.00 -2.02 -3.80
C ARG A 126 3.78 -2.90 -4.09
N ARG A 127 3.11 -3.45 -3.09
CA ARG A 127 1.95 -4.30 -3.27
C ARG A 127 0.80 -3.58 -3.96
N LEU A 128 -0.01 -4.31 -4.69
CA LEU A 128 -1.24 -3.77 -5.30
C LEU A 128 -2.22 -3.33 -4.21
N GLU A 129 -2.39 -4.19 -3.17
CA GLU A 129 -3.17 -3.89 -1.97
C GLU A 129 -2.24 -3.49 -0.81
N PRO A 130 -2.06 -2.18 -0.56
CA PRO A 130 -1.10 -1.72 0.44
C PRO A 130 -1.52 -2.04 1.87
N MET A 131 -2.83 -2.22 2.13
CA MET A 131 -3.35 -2.57 3.45
C MET A 131 -2.87 -3.95 3.92
N ASP A 132 -2.69 -4.92 3.02
CA ASP A 132 -2.15 -6.24 3.35
C ASP A 132 -0.77 -6.14 4.02
N ARG A 133 0.04 -5.15 3.62
CA ARG A 133 1.34 -4.89 4.26
C ARG A 133 1.19 -4.34 5.66
N VAL A 134 0.24 -3.45 5.89
CA VAL A 134 -0.05 -2.88 7.23
C VAL A 134 -0.56 -3.98 8.16
N ASP A 135 -1.47 -4.82 7.69
CA ASP A 135 -2.00 -5.95 8.46
C ASP A 135 -0.89 -6.94 8.83
N GLU A 136 -0.02 -7.34 7.89
CA GLU A 136 1.14 -8.20 8.20
C GLU A 136 2.08 -7.61 9.26
N LEU A 137 2.25 -6.28 9.28
CA LEU A 137 3.06 -5.61 10.30
C LEU A 137 2.41 -5.68 11.68
N GLY A 138 1.08 -5.69 11.74
CA GLY A 138 0.28 -5.78 12.97
C GLY A 138 0.15 -7.20 13.52
N ASP A 139 0.15 -8.23 12.66
CA ASP A 139 -0.15 -9.61 13.08
C ASP A 139 0.96 -10.27 13.90
N ALA A 140 2.21 -9.96 13.63
CA ALA A 140 3.33 -10.80 14.07
C ALA A 140 3.99 -10.40 15.41
N SER A 141 3.84 -9.15 15.89
CA SER A 141 4.72 -8.66 16.96
C SER A 141 4.13 -7.60 17.86
N VAL A 142 2.93 -7.11 17.62
CA VAL A 142 2.28 -6.07 18.42
C VAL A 142 0.89 -6.50 18.86
N PRO A 143 0.46 -6.12 20.09
CA PRO A 143 -0.81 -6.57 20.68
C PRO A 143 -2.04 -5.93 20.05
N PHE A 144 -1.88 -4.86 19.28
CA PHE A 144 -2.96 -4.11 18.64
C PHE A 144 -2.63 -3.87 17.17
N LYS A 145 -3.67 -3.73 16.34
CA LYS A 145 -3.52 -3.36 14.92
C LYS A 145 -2.96 -1.95 14.79
N PHE A 146 -2.31 -1.69 13.66
CA PHE A 146 -1.89 -0.35 13.30
C PHE A 146 -3.05 0.47 12.77
N ASP A 147 -3.09 1.74 13.15
CA ASP A 147 -3.97 2.76 12.57
C ASP A 147 -3.26 3.43 11.40
N VAL A 148 -3.96 3.60 10.28
CA VAL A 148 -3.44 4.24 9.08
C VAL A 148 -3.82 5.72 9.07
N HIS A 149 -2.80 6.59 9.07
CA HIS A 149 -2.97 8.04 8.99
C HIS A 149 -2.90 8.57 7.56
N ALA A 150 -2.04 7.98 6.75
CA ALA A 150 -1.93 8.30 5.33
C ALA A 150 -1.45 7.09 4.52
N MET A 151 -1.97 6.99 3.29
CA MET A 151 -1.54 6.02 2.29
C MET A 151 -1.31 6.78 0.98
N ILE A 152 -0.04 7.00 0.62
CA ILE A 152 0.38 7.94 -0.41
C ILE A 152 0.92 7.17 -1.59
N PHE A 153 0.21 7.18 -2.72
CA PHE A 153 0.73 6.63 -3.96
C PHE A 153 1.77 7.57 -4.57
N SER A 154 2.95 7.06 -4.86
CA SER A 154 4.03 7.79 -5.52
C SER A 154 4.62 6.95 -6.66
N ASP A 155 4.96 7.62 -7.77
CA ASP A 155 5.66 7.02 -8.89
C ASP A 155 7.12 6.67 -8.55
N ASP A 156 7.65 7.29 -7.48
CA ASP A 156 8.93 6.98 -6.86
C ASP A 156 8.77 6.89 -5.33
N ALA A 157 8.13 5.81 -4.87
CA ALA A 157 7.91 5.60 -3.44
C ALA A 157 9.20 5.50 -2.62
N PRO A 158 10.29 4.86 -3.10
CA PRO A 158 11.57 4.87 -2.39
C PRO A 158 12.16 6.26 -2.19
N ALA A 159 12.02 7.17 -3.17
CA ALA A 159 12.51 8.54 -3.03
C ALA A 159 11.71 9.34 -1.98
N LEU A 160 10.39 9.20 -1.99
CA LEU A 160 9.52 9.86 -1.02
C LEU A 160 9.76 9.33 0.40
N GLU A 161 9.84 8.01 0.59
CA GLU A 161 10.17 7.39 1.87
C GLU A 161 11.52 7.89 2.40
N ASN A 162 12.55 7.90 1.56
CA ASN A 162 13.89 8.36 1.92
C ASN A 162 13.91 9.85 2.30
N ALA A 163 13.13 10.69 1.61
CA ALA A 163 12.99 12.11 1.95
C ALA A 163 12.38 12.29 3.35
N LEU A 164 11.34 11.55 3.68
CA LEU A 164 10.71 11.55 5.01
C LEU A 164 11.67 11.01 6.08
N HIS A 165 12.37 9.92 5.83
CA HIS A 165 13.34 9.36 6.77
C HIS A 165 14.50 10.31 7.05
N LYS A 166 14.99 11.05 6.03
CA LYS A 166 16.02 12.06 6.19
C LYS A 166 15.54 13.28 6.98
N ALA A 167 14.31 13.72 6.75
CA ALA A 167 13.73 14.84 7.47
C ALA A 167 13.59 14.58 8.97
N PHE A 168 13.43 13.31 9.38
CA PHE A 168 13.22 12.91 10.76
C PHE A 168 14.33 12.02 11.33
N ASP A 169 15.52 12.03 10.74
CA ASP A 169 16.62 11.14 11.11
C ASP A 169 17.05 11.30 12.57
N ASP A 170 17.05 12.54 13.07
CA ASP A 170 17.35 12.90 14.46
C ASP A 170 16.25 12.55 15.46
N ARG A 171 15.05 12.18 14.97
CA ARG A 171 13.86 11.84 15.78
C ARG A 171 13.47 10.38 15.72
N LYS A 172 14.37 9.52 15.25
CA LYS A 172 14.17 8.06 15.30
C LYS A 172 14.04 7.56 16.73
N VAL A 173 13.08 6.70 16.98
CA VAL A 173 12.92 6.04 18.29
C VAL A 173 14.10 5.10 18.57
N ASN A 174 14.62 4.45 17.55
CA ASN A 174 15.80 3.58 17.66
C ASN A 174 16.96 4.16 16.82
N MET A 175 17.87 4.82 17.48
CA MET A 175 19.04 5.44 16.86
C MET A 175 20.13 4.44 16.45
N ILE A 176 20.10 3.22 17.01
CA ILE A 176 21.14 2.19 16.79
C ILE A 176 20.75 1.34 15.57
N ASN A 177 19.47 0.97 15.46
CA ASN A 177 18.98 0.17 14.36
C ASN A 177 18.16 1.02 13.38
N GLY A 178 18.80 1.53 12.36
CA GLY A 178 18.19 2.39 11.33
C GLY A 178 17.04 1.74 10.54
N ARG A 179 16.88 0.41 10.61
CA ARG A 179 15.76 -0.32 9.98
C ARG A 179 14.46 -0.28 10.79
N LYS A 180 14.53 0.20 12.03
CA LYS A 180 13.35 0.45 12.84
C LYS A 180 12.85 1.86 12.57
N GLU A 181 12.01 1.97 11.55
CA GLU A 181 11.50 3.20 10.93
C GLU A 181 10.36 3.82 11.73
N PHE A 182 10.56 3.96 13.04
CA PHE A 182 9.64 4.61 13.97
C PHE A 182 10.22 5.97 14.37
N PHE A 183 9.39 7.00 14.29
CA PHE A 183 9.79 8.39 14.52
C PHE A 183 8.86 9.03 15.56
N LYS A 184 9.46 9.83 16.45
CA LYS A 184 8.72 10.63 17.43
C LYS A 184 8.52 12.02 16.86
N VAL A 185 7.42 12.25 16.19
CA VAL A 185 7.09 13.46 15.42
C VAL A 185 5.58 13.72 15.52
N SER A 186 5.13 14.90 15.10
CA SER A 186 3.71 15.18 14.94
C SER A 186 3.24 14.84 13.52
N LEU A 187 1.96 14.51 13.38
CA LEU A 187 1.37 14.22 12.07
C LEU A 187 1.44 15.42 11.13
N LYS A 188 1.31 16.64 11.66
CA LYS A 188 1.43 17.90 10.91
C LYS A 188 2.81 18.08 10.29
N GLU A 189 3.88 17.79 11.03
CA GLU A 189 5.24 17.85 10.50
C GLU A 189 5.44 16.82 9.37
N ILE A 190 4.87 15.62 9.51
CA ILE A 190 4.90 14.61 8.44
C ILE A 190 4.17 15.14 7.19
N GLU A 191 2.99 15.70 7.38
CA GLU A 191 2.18 16.28 6.30
C GLU A 191 2.91 17.40 5.55
N GLU A 192 3.61 18.29 6.27
CA GLU A 192 4.41 19.38 5.68
C GLU A 192 5.54 18.83 4.82
N VAL A 193 6.28 17.82 5.30
CA VAL A 193 7.36 17.20 4.53
C VAL A 193 6.81 16.44 3.32
N VAL A 194 5.67 15.77 3.46
CA VAL A 194 5.00 15.11 2.34
C VAL A 194 4.59 16.13 1.29
N LYS A 195 3.93 17.22 1.66
CA LYS A 195 3.53 18.30 0.73
C LYS A 195 4.72 18.94 0.00
N ALA A 196 5.87 19.01 0.66
CA ALA A 196 7.09 19.54 0.04
C ALA A 196 7.71 18.60 -1.01
N ASN A 197 7.43 17.29 -0.93
CA ASN A 197 8.04 16.27 -1.77
C ASN A 197 7.04 15.54 -2.69
N HIS A 198 5.76 15.88 -2.61
CA HIS A 198 4.70 15.22 -3.36
C HIS A 198 3.64 16.25 -3.79
N GLU A 199 3.36 16.29 -5.10
CA GLU A 199 2.50 17.33 -5.69
C GLU A 199 0.99 17.08 -5.52
N LYS A 200 0.57 15.85 -5.22
CA LYS A 200 -0.85 15.51 -5.12
C LYS A 200 -1.39 15.81 -3.72
N LEU A 201 -2.63 16.26 -3.65
CA LEU A 201 -3.37 16.39 -2.40
C LEU A 201 -3.50 15.01 -1.72
N ILE A 202 -3.20 14.98 -0.42
CA ILE A 202 -3.25 13.77 0.39
C ILE A 202 -4.14 14.06 1.58
N GLU A 203 -5.05 13.14 1.86
CA GLU A 203 -5.85 13.18 3.07
C GLU A 203 -5.10 12.47 4.20
N PHE A 204 -4.97 13.17 5.32
CA PHE A 204 -4.42 12.63 6.55
C PHE A 204 -5.54 12.39 7.56
N ASN A 205 -5.62 11.18 8.08
CA ASN A 205 -6.48 10.88 9.22
C ASN A 205 -5.75 11.29 10.51
N GLU A 206 -6.15 12.43 11.08
CA GLU A 206 -5.50 12.95 12.29
C GLU A 206 -5.81 12.12 13.54
N VAL A 207 -6.99 11.50 13.59
CA VAL A 207 -7.46 10.78 14.78
C VAL A 207 -7.40 9.28 14.52
N PRO A 208 -6.49 8.55 15.18
CA PRO A 208 -6.46 7.10 15.09
C PRO A 208 -7.70 6.49 15.74
N ASP A 209 -8.26 5.50 15.09
CA ASP A 209 -9.41 4.78 15.62
C ASP A 209 -9.03 4.02 16.90
N ALA A 210 -7.87 3.40 16.91
CA ALA A 210 -7.30 2.64 18.05
C ALA A 210 -8.35 1.78 18.78
N GLU A 211 -9.28 1.20 18.02
CA GLU A 211 -10.54 0.62 18.51
C GLU A 211 -10.27 -0.46 19.59
N GLN A 212 -9.44 -1.42 19.27
CA GLN A 212 -9.10 -2.51 20.19
C GLN A 212 -8.41 -2.03 21.47
N TYR A 213 -7.56 -1.01 21.37
CA TYR A 213 -6.90 -0.41 22.53
C TYR A 213 -7.89 0.32 23.41
N ARG A 214 -8.77 1.16 22.82
CA ARG A 214 -9.80 1.91 23.56
C ARG A 214 -10.81 0.98 24.25
N GLU A 215 -11.21 -0.10 23.59
CA GLU A 215 -12.07 -1.12 24.20
C GLU A 215 -11.35 -1.84 25.35
N THR A 216 -10.09 -2.20 25.16
CA THR A 216 -9.31 -2.82 26.25
C THR A 216 -9.20 -1.91 27.47
N CYS A 217 -9.01 -0.61 27.26
CA CYS A 217 -8.99 0.37 28.34
C CYS A 217 -10.34 0.43 29.10
N LYS A 218 -11.46 0.38 28.37
CA LYS A 218 -12.81 0.35 28.98
C LYS A 218 -13.08 -0.91 29.81
N ILE A 219 -12.48 -2.03 29.45
CA ILE A 219 -12.65 -3.31 30.19
C ILE A 219 -11.78 -3.34 31.46
N LYS A 220 -10.62 -2.65 31.43
CA LYS A 220 -9.67 -2.65 32.56
C LYS A 220 -9.97 -1.62 33.65
N PHE A 221 -10.78 -0.64 33.32
CA PHE A 221 -11.19 0.46 34.24
C PHE A 221 -12.72 0.62 34.25
#